data_f0da831e3e78bbacaa9a517fdefc3151
#
_entry.id   f0da831e3e78bbacaa9a517fdefc3151
#
_cell.length_a   1.000
_cell.length_b   1.000
_cell.length_c   1.000
_cell.angle_alpha   90.00
_cell.angle_beta   90.00
_cell.angle_gamma   90.00
#
_symmetry.space_group_name_H-M   'P 1'
#
loop_
_entity.id
_entity.type
_entity.pdbx_description
1 polymer ?
#
loop_
_entity_poly.entity_id
_entity_poly.type
_entity_poly.pdbx_seq_one_letter_code
_entity_poly.pdbx_strand_id
1 'polypeptide(L)'
;MFGGINPNNSKVSMGGSTRHENDAWFKKFNDKNINLINISPQKVDAPSGSSWLPIVPGTDTAFMLGIAYELETKDLVDRNFLKNYTVGYEKFKLYLTGQKDGQPKNAEWAEKICGISAETIRSIAVKISQERTLITVAWSLQRAQNGEQPYWMATTLASMLGQIGLPGGGIGFGYGAIGGVGNPIKNFGGLTFPKGKNPISDFIPVARIAEMLNSPGSNYEFNGEERVYPDIKLIYWCGGNPFHHHQDLNRLIKAWEKPDTIISNDWCWNTLAKRSDIVLPCTTSLERNDIMMTPRDPYVVSMSKLVDPYGQAKNDFEIFKGIAKKMGVEA
;
A
#
# COMPACT_ATOMS: atom_id res chain seq x y z
N MET A 1 9.61 -12.04 5.01
CA MET A 1 8.38 -11.54 4.39
C MET A 1 7.58 -10.85 5.47
N PHE A 2 7.65 -9.53 5.51
CA PHE A 2 6.97 -8.69 6.50
C PHE A 2 5.54 -8.36 6.06
N GLY A 3 4.57 -8.45 6.97
CA GLY A 3 3.15 -8.26 6.70
C GLY A 3 2.46 -9.48 6.09
N GLY A 4 3.16 -10.58 5.97
CA GLY A 4 2.66 -11.84 5.45
C GLY A 4 2.39 -11.87 3.94
N ILE A 5 2.13 -13.06 3.44
CA ILE A 5 1.45 -13.30 2.17
C ILE A 5 0.31 -14.27 2.47
N ASN A 6 -0.92 -13.83 2.29
CA ASN A 6 -2.05 -14.74 2.36
C ASN A 6 -2.26 -15.40 0.99
N PRO A 7 -1.85 -16.67 0.80
CA PRO A 7 -1.95 -17.34 -0.50
C PRO A 7 -3.40 -17.44 -1.01
N ASN A 8 -4.36 -17.49 -0.09
CA ASN A 8 -5.78 -17.59 -0.42
C ASN A 8 -6.36 -16.24 -0.86
N ASN A 9 -6.02 -15.16 -0.18
CA ASN A 9 -6.53 -13.82 -0.48
C ASN A 9 -5.83 -13.16 -1.67
N SER A 10 -4.57 -13.47 -1.91
CA SER A 10 -3.82 -12.93 -3.05
C SER A 10 -4.36 -13.35 -4.42
N LYS A 11 -5.26 -14.33 -4.44
CA LYS A 11 -5.97 -14.79 -5.66
C LYS A 11 -7.11 -13.86 -6.09
N VAL A 12 -7.62 -13.04 -5.19
CA VAL A 12 -8.80 -12.18 -5.41
C VAL A 12 -8.56 -10.70 -5.16
N SER A 13 -7.31 -10.27 -5.10
CA SER A 13 -7.00 -8.88 -4.86
C SER A 13 -7.34 -7.98 -6.05
N MET A 14 -7.59 -6.72 -5.77
CA MET A 14 -7.85 -5.68 -6.77
C MET A 14 -6.72 -5.62 -7.81
N GLY A 15 -7.06 -5.61 -9.08
CA GLY A 15 -6.09 -5.68 -10.17
C GLY A 15 -5.48 -7.08 -10.32
N GLY A 16 -6.17 -8.09 -9.78
CA GLY A 16 -5.76 -9.48 -9.79
C GLY A 16 -5.39 -10.04 -11.14
N SER A 17 -4.84 -11.22 -11.12
CA SER A 17 -4.41 -11.97 -12.29
C SER A 17 -5.42 -13.06 -12.62
N THR A 18 -5.64 -13.35 -13.90
CA THR A 18 -6.40 -14.51 -14.35
C THR A 18 -5.67 -15.83 -14.09
N ARG A 19 -4.37 -15.77 -13.80
CA ARG A 19 -3.55 -16.93 -13.45
C ARG A 19 -3.36 -17.00 -11.94
N HIS A 20 -3.71 -18.13 -11.35
CA HIS A 20 -3.55 -18.40 -9.93
C HIS A 20 -2.26 -19.23 -9.72
N GLU A 21 -1.11 -18.59 -9.82
CA GLU A 21 0.19 -19.27 -9.80
C GLU A 21 0.88 -19.26 -8.43
N ASN A 22 0.33 -18.59 -7.42
CA ASN A 22 0.98 -18.44 -6.12
C ASN A 22 1.36 -19.80 -5.49
N ASP A 23 0.41 -20.74 -5.46
CA ASP A 23 0.64 -22.05 -4.85
C ASP A 23 1.76 -22.83 -5.57
N ALA A 24 1.79 -22.74 -6.92
CA ALA A 24 2.84 -23.37 -7.72
C ALA A 24 4.22 -22.75 -7.45
N TRP A 25 4.30 -21.44 -7.22
CA TRP A 25 5.55 -20.77 -6.89
C TRP A 25 6.02 -21.11 -5.48
N PHE A 26 5.13 -21.13 -4.48
CA PHE A 26 5.50 -21.56 -3.12
C PHE A 26 5.97 -23.02 -3.10
N LYS A 27 5.32 -23.90 -3.88
CA LYS A 27 5.82 -25.26 -4.05
C LYS A 27 7.23 -25.29 -4.64
N LYS A 28 7.52 -24.49 -5.68
CA LYS A 28 8.87 -24.38 -6.27
C LYS A 28 9.90 -23.88 -5.27
N PHE A 29 9.53 -22.94 -4.38
CA PHE A 29 10.44 -22.47 -3.33
C PHE A 29 10.77 -23.60 -2.36
N ASN A 30 9.80 -24.40 -1.95
CA ASN A 30 10.02 -25.57 -1.10
C ASN A 30 10.89 -26.63 -1.81
N ASP A 31 10.59 -26.95 -3.08
CA ASP A 31 11.36 -27.91 -3.88
C ASP A 31 12.82 -27.48 -4.08
N LYS A 32 13.11 -26.19 -4.01
CA LYS A 32 14.45 -25.60 -4.10
C LYS A 32 15.08 -25.32 -2.74
N ASN A 33 14.47 -25.77 -1.65
CA ASN A 33 14.92 -25.54 -0.28
C ASN A 33 15.17 -24.06 0.04
N ILE A 34 14.34 -23.16 -0.52
CA ILE A 34 14.42 -21.73 -0.19
C ILE A 34 13.77 -21.52 1.18
N ASN A 35 14.53 -20.98 2.11
CA ASN A 35 14.04 -20.64 3.43
C ASN A 35 13.06 -19.47 3.34
N LEU A 36 11.80 -19.70 3.68
CA LEU A 36 10.78 -18.67 3.79
C LEU A 36 10.52 -18.38 5.27
N ILE A 37 10.78 -17.15 5.68
CA ILE A 37 10.39 -16.64 7.01
C ILE A 37 9.23 -15.68 6.81
N ASN A 38 8.05 -16.05 7.30
CA ASN A 38 6.85 -15.26 7.21
C ASN A 38 6.59 -14.56 8.55
N ILE A 39 6.58 -13.23 8.53
CA ILE A 39 6.41 -12.38 9.71
C ILE A 39 5.03 -11.74 9.60
N SER A 40 4.10 -12.21 10.42
CA SER A 40 2.69 -11.84 10.34
C SER A 40 2.00 -12.15 11.67
N PRO A 41 1.01 -11.36 12.09
CA PRO A 41 0.24 -11.65 13.30
C PRO A 41 -0.61 -12.92 13.18
N GLN A 42 -0.88 -13.39 11.95
CA GLN A 42 -1.76 -14.55 11.71
C GLN A 42 -1.01 -15.68 10.99
N LYS A 43 -1.13 -16.89 11.51
CA LYS A 43 -0.52 -18.08 10.90
C LYS A 43 -1.10 -18.41 9.52
N VAL A 44 -2.36 -18.06 9.28
CA VAL A 44 -3.02 -18.29 7.97
C VAL A 44 -2.34 -17.50 6.83
N ASP A 45 -1.60 -16.46 7.15
CA ASP A 45 -0.82 -15.67 6.20
C ASP A 45 0.53 -16.30 5.84
N ALA A 46 0.86 -17.44 6.43
CA ALA A 46 2.11 -18.13 6.19
C ALA A 46 1.94 -19.18 5.08
N PRO A 47 2.72 -19.12 3.99
CA PRO A 47 2.76 -20.17 2.98
C PRO A 47 3.17 -21.52 3.58
N SER A 48 2.66 -22.61 3.02
CA SER A 48 3.07 -23.96 3.41
C SER A 48 4.59 -24.13 3.29
N GLY A 49 5.22 -24.72 4.30
CA GLY A 49 6.66 -24.91 4.37
C GLY A 49 7.47 -23.69 4.83
N SER A 50 6.82 -22.57 5.14
CA SER A 50 7.50 -21.41 5.74
C SER A 50 7.58 -21.49 7.26
N SER A 51 8.62 -20.86 7.82
CA SER A 51 8.68 -20.54 9.25
C SER A 51 7.77 -19.34 9.51
N TRP A 52 6.94 -19.42 10.53
CA TRP A 52 6.05 -18.33 10.91
C TRP A 52 6.50 -17.68 12.21
N LEU A 53 6.58 -16.34 12.21
CA LEU A 53 6.89 -15.52 13.38
C LEU A 53 5.68 -14.64 13.71
N PRO A 54 5.03 -14.89 14.86
CA PRO A 54 3.86 -14.12 15.31
C PRO A 54 4.28 -12.76 15.86
N ILE A 55 4.28 -11.75 15.03
CA ILE A 55 4.65 -10.38 15.42
C ILE A 55 3.44 -9.62 15.97
N VAL A 56 3.66 -8.77 16.97
CA VAL A 56 2.65 -7.78 17.40
C VAL A 56 2.39 -6.80 16.23
N PRO A 57 1.13 -6.59 15.82
CA PRO A 57 0.80 -5.72 14.68
C PRO A 57 1.38 -4.31 14.81
N GLY A 58 1.95 -3.79 13.72
CA GLY A 58 2.52 -2.44 13.66
C GLY A 58 3.91 -2.28 14.29
N THR A 59 4.58 -3.38 14.64
CA THR A 59 5.90 -3.34 15.28
C THR A 59 7.04 -3.86 14.39
N ASP A 60 6.77 -4.04 13.11
CA ASP A 60 7.75 -4.55 12.12
C ASP A 60 9.04 -3.74 12.09
N THR A 61 8.93 -2.41 12.21
CA THR A 61 10.10 -1.51 12.27
C THR A 61 10.98 -1.81 13.48
N ALA A 62 10.40 -2.06 14.66
CA ALA A 62 11.18 -2.39 15.86
C ALA A 62 11.91 -3.73 15.70
N PHE A 63 11.26 -4.73 15.12
CA PHE A 63 11.89 -6.01 14.82
C PHE A 63 13.06 -5.86 13.83
N MET A 64 12.89 -5.08 12.76
CA MET A 64 13.96 -4.79 11.79
C MET A 64 15.11 -4.01 12.41
N LEU A 65 14.82 -3.05 13.33
CA LEU A 65 15.84 -2.32 14.07
C LEU A 65 16.66 -3.25 14.98
N GLY A 66 16.01 -4.21 15.64
CA GLY A 66 16.72 -5.25 16.42
C GLY A 66 17.69 -6.07 15.57
N ILE A 67 17.25 -6.49 14.39
CA ILE A 67 18.12 -7.19 13.42
C ILE A 67 19.27 -6.29 12.99
N ALA A 68 18.99 -5.03 12.62
CA ALA A 68 20.00 -4.07 12.18
C ALA A 68 21.05 -3.79 13.26
N TYR A 69 20.64 -3.70 14.52
CA TYR A 69 21.57 -3.54 15.64
C TYR A 69 22.54 -4.72 15.76
N GLU A 70 22.03 -5.95 15.64
CA GLU A 70 22.88 -7.14 15.68
C GLU A 70 23.83 -7.21 14.48
N LEU A 71 23.38 -6.81 13.29
CA LEU A 71 24.23 -6.73 12.10
C LEU A 71 25.36 -5.71 12.30
N GLU A 72 25.03 -4.52 12.79
CA GLU A 72 26.01 -3.42 13.01
C GLU A 72 27.04 -3.79 14.08
N THR A 73 26.60 -4.29 15.24
CA THR A 73 27.47 -4.55 16.38
C THR A 73 28.35 -5.79 16.22
N LYS A 74 27.93 -6.73 15.36
CA LYS A 74 28.73 -7.92 15.01
C LYS A 74 29.56 -7.73 13.74
N ASP A 75 29.57 -6.53 13.17
CA ASP A 75 30.27 -6.19 11.92
C ASP A 75 29.86 -7.10 10.72
N LEU A 76 28.56 -7.40 10.63
CA LEU A 76 27.97 -8.22 9.59
C LEU A 76 27.35 -7.39 8.44
N VAL A 77 27.67 -6.11 8.35
CA VAL A 77 27.18 -5.19 7.34
C VAL A 77 28.17 -5.05 6.18
N ASP A 78 27.65 -4.83 4.97
CA ASP A 78 28.48 -4.50 3.80
C ASP A 78 28.85 -3.00 3.83
N ARG A 79 30.01 -2.68 4.43
CA ARG A 79 30.55 -1.32 4.55
C ARG A 79 30.80 -0.67 3.18
N ASN A 80 31.21 -1.46 2.20
CA ASN A 80 31.49 -0.97 0.85
C ASN A 80 30.21 -0.53 0.14
N PHE A 81 29.15 -1.35 0.22
CA PHE A 81 27.84 -1.00 -0.31
C PHE A 81 27.29 0.28 0.36
N LEU A 82 27.31 0.33 1.68
CA LEU A 82 26.82 1.47 2.44
C LEU A 82 27.55 2.77 2.06
N LYS A 83 28.86 2.72 1.91
CA LYS A 83 29.66 3.90 1.53
C LYS A 83 29.36 4.39 0.12
N ASN A 84 29.19 3.48 -0.82
CA ASN A 84 29.09 3.83 -2.24
C ASN A 84 27.67 4.10 -2.74
N TYR A 85 26.65 3.51 -2.09
CA TYR A 85 25.28 3.50 -2.62
C TYR A 85 24.23 4.05 -1.63
N THR A 86 24.65 4.55 -0.45
CA THR A 86 23.69 5.10 0.52
C THR A 86 24.15 6.48 1.01
N VAL A 87 23.17 7.24 1.51
CA VAL A 87 23.41 8.51 2.21
C VAL A 87 22.73 8.48 3.58
N GLY A 88 23.36 9.10 4.58
CA GLY A 88 22.75 9.23 5.92
C GLY A 88 22.94 8.02 6.84
N TYR A 89 23.66 6.98 6.43
CA TYR A 89 23.87 5.79 7.26
C TYR A 89 24.47 6.11 8.63
N GLU A 90 25.45 6.99 8.71
CA GLU A 90 26.08 7.36 9.99
C GLU A 90 25.10 8.04 10.96
N LYS A 91 24.17 8.84 10.45
CA LYS A 91 23.08 9.40 11.29
C LYS A 91 22.14 8.30 11.81
N PHE A 92 21.80 7.35 10.96
CA PHE A 92 21.01 6.19 11.34
C PHE A 92 21.73 5.34 12.41
N LYS A 93 23.01 5.08 12.24
CA LYS A 93 23.83 4.33 13.18
C LYS A 93 23.84 4.96 14.57
N LEU A 94 23.94 6.28 14.68
CA LEU A 94 23.85 6.98 15.98
C LEU A 94 22.51 6.74 16.68
N TYR A 95 21.41 6.71 15.92
CA TYR A 95 20.08 6.37 16.44
C TYR A 95 20.00 4.88 16.82
N LEU A 96 20.46 4.00 15.94
CA LEU A 96 20.43 2.54 16.12
C LEU A 96 21.16 2.12 17.40
N THR A 97 22.34 2.67 17.62
CA THR A 97 23.20 2.34 18.77
C THR A 97 22.85 3.10 20.05
N GLY A 98 21.82 3.95 20.01
CA GLY A 98 21.36 4.73 21.17
C GLY A 98 22.20 5.96 21.50
N GLN A 99 23.18 6.32 20.65
CA GLN A 99 24.01 7.51 20.88
C GLN A 99 23.22 8.82 20.71
N LYS A 100 22.10 8.77 19.97
CA LYS A 100 21.24 9.94 19.75
C LYS A 100 20.20 10.15 20.84
N ASP A 101 19.65 9.08 21.40
CA ASP A 101 18.47 9.11 22.29
C ASP A 101 18.65 8.32 23.60
N GLY A 102 19.84 7.80 23.85
CA GLY A 102 20.14 7.01 25.06
C GLY A 102 19.60 5.58 25.04
N GLN A 103 18.88 5.16 23.96
CA GLN A 103 18.24 3.86 23.88
C GLN A 103 18.82 3.03 22.74
N PRO A 104 19.71 2.06 22.97
CA PRO A 104 20.13 1.07 21.96
C PRO A 104 18.93 0.24 21.47
N LYS A 105 18.82 0.07 20.15
CA LYS A 105 17.74 -0.69 19.52
C LYS A 105 18.11 -2.17 19.42
N ASN A 106 18.66 -2.75 20.50
CA ASN A 106 19.14 -4.12 20.56
C ASN A 106 18.01 -5.16 20.50
N ALA A 107 18.36 -6.44 20.47
CA ALA A 107 17.39 -7.51 20.36
C ALA A 107 16.41 -7.56 21.55
N GLU A 108 16.87 -7.26 22.78
CA GLU A 108 16.04 -7.22 23.98
C GLU A 108 15.04 -6.06 23.96
N TRP A 109 15.45 -4.89 23.43
CA TRP A 109 14.55 -3.76 23.23
C TRP A 109 13.47 -4.11 22.20
N ALA A 110 13.86 -4.73 21.09
CA ALA A 110 12.93 -5.14 20.04
C ALA A 110 11.95 -6.21 20.50
N GLU A 111 12.41 -7.22 21.24
CA GLU A 111 11.58 -8.29 21.82
C GLU A 111 10.41 -7.73 22.65
N LYS A 112 10.70 -6.76 23.54
CA LYS A 112 9.67 -6.12 24.37
C LYS A 112 8.56 -5.44 23.57
N ILE A 113 8.86 -5.00 22.35
CA ILE A 113 7.92 -4.29 21.48
C ILE A 113 7.20 -5.25 20.54
N CYS A 114 7.96 -6.11 19.86
CA CYS A 114 7.42 -6.93 18.78
C CYS A 114 6.97 -8.34 19.20
N GLY A 115 7.33 -8.78 20.40
CA GLY A 115 6.99 -10.11 20.91
C GLY A 115 7.80 -11.26 20.31
N ILE A 116 8.77 -10.98 19.44
CA ILE A 116 9.71 -11.98 18.90
C ILE A 116 10.93 -12.03 19.81
N SER A 117 11.32 -13.24 20.26
CA SER A 117 12.42 -13.39 21.21
C SER A 117 13.75 -12.81 20.70
N ALA A 118 14.53 -12.24 21.61
CA ALA A 118 15.87 -11.71 21.31
C ALA A 118 16.79 -12.74 20.67
N GLU A 119 16.69 -14.01 21.08
CA GLU A 119 17.41 -15.12 20.49
C GLU A 119 17.04 -15.31 19.02
N THR A 120 15.75 -15.29 18.68
CA THR A 120 15.26 -15.39 17.30
C THR A 120 15.75 -14.21 16.47
N ILE A 121 15.72 -12.98 16.99
CA ILE A 121 16.21 -11.77 16.32
C ILE A 121 17.70 -11.92 15.97
N ARG A 122 18.53 -12.37 16.92
CA ARG A 122 19.95 -12.59 16.71
C ARG A 122 20.23 -13.70 15.69
N SER A 123 19.48 -14.80 15.77
CA SER A 123 19.61 -15.92 14.83
C SER A 123 19.29 -15.47 13.41
N ILE A 124 18.23 -14.70 13.22
CA ILE A 124 17.87 -14.16 11.90
C ILE A 124 18.91 -13.20 11.38
N ALA A 125 19.44 -12.29 12.21
CA ALA A 125 20.49 -11.36 11.80
C ALA A 125 21.72 -12.10 11.23
N VAL A 126 22.19 -13.12 11.94
CA VAL A 126 23.32 -13.94 11.48
C VAL A 126 22.96 -14.69 10.18
N LYS A 127 21.80 -15.32 10.14
CA LYS A 127 21.36 -16.10 8.97
C LYS A 127 21.28 -15.24 7.71
N ILE A 128 20.63 -14.09 7.75
CA ILE A 128 20.45 -13.22 6.57
C ILE A 128 21.75 -12.56 6.11
N SER A 129 22.76 -12.42 6.99
CA SER A 129 24.09 -11.93 6.60
C SER A 129 24.93 -12.97 5.85
N GLN A 130 24.67 -14.25 6.07
CA GLN A 130 25.41 -15.37 5.47
C GLN A 130 24.76 -15.91 4.20
N GLU A 131 23.49 -15.63 3.96
CA GLU A 131 22.72 -16.17 2.86
C GLU A 131 22.28 -15.06 1.88
N ARG A 132 22.01 -15.45 0.62
CA ARG A 132 21.34 -14.57 -0.33
C ARG A 132 19.91 -14.32 0.14
N THR A 133 19.61 -13.10 0.53
CA THR A 133 18.34 -12.77 1.20
C THR A 133 17.56 -11.71 0.44
N LEU A 134 16.32 -12.02 0.10
CA LEU A 134 15.33 -11.05 -0.37
C LEU A 134 14.41 -10.67 0.79
N ILE A 135 14.42 -9.41 1.18
CA ILE A 135 13.49 -8.85 2.17
C ILE A 135 12.26 -8.37 1.43
N THR A 136 11.07 -8.88 1.76
CA THR A 136 9.82 -8.43 1.15
C THR A 136 8.89 -7.83 2.17
N VAL A 137 8.16 -6.79 1.78
CA VAL A 137 7.16 -6.10 2.61
C VAL A 137 5.82 -6.05 1.89
N ALA A 138 4.76 -6.38 2.60
CA ALA A 138 3.39 -6.31 2.08
C ALA A 138 2.85 -4.87 2.11
N TRP A 139 1.87 -4.58 1.27
CA TRP A 139 1.23 -3.25 1.26
C TRP A 139 0.44 -2.94 2.53
N SER A 140 -0.01 -3.96 3.23
CA SER A 140 -0.81 -3.81 4.45
C SER A 140 -0.13 -2.98 5.54
N LEU A 141 1.20 -2.99 5.62
CA LEU A 141 1.97 -2.28 6.64
C LEU A 141 1.81 -0.76 6.56
N GLN A 142 1.48 -0.20 5.39
CA GLN A 142 1.28 1.24 5.24
C GLN A 142 0.00 1.76 5.95
N ARG A 143 -0.97 0.88 6.23
CA ARG A 143 -2.27 1.26 6.78
C ARG A 143 -2.25 1.32 8.31
N ALA A 144 -1.25 2.01 8.84
CA ALA A 144 -1.05 2.22 10.27
C ALA A 144 -0.45 3.61 10.51
N GLN A 145 -0.44 4.04 11.77
CA GLN A 145 0.30 5.23 12.15
C GLN A 145 1.78 5.03 11.86
N ASN A 146 2.42 6.02 11.21
CA ASN A 146 3.81 5.94 10.71
C ASN A 146 4.04 4.74 9.77
N GLY A 147 3.04 4.40 8.96
CA GLY A 147 3.08 3.24 8.06
C GLY A 147 4.16 3.29 6.97
N GLU A 148 4.81 4.42 6.75
CA GLU A 148 5.99 4.57 5.88
C GLU A 148 7.27 3.98 6.50
N GLN A 149 7.37 3.90 7.82
CA GLN A 149 8.58 3.49 8.53
C GLN A 149 9.03 2.04 8.22
N PRO A 150 8.13 1.04 8.15
CA PRO A 150 8.52 -0.33 7.79
C PRO A 150 9.23 -0.42 6.43
N TYR A 151 8.82 0.39 5.45
CA TYR A 151 9.41 0.36 4.10
C TYR A 151 10.80 1.01 4.09
N TRP A 152 10.97 2.12 4.77
CA TRP A 152 12.28 2.75 4.94
C TRP A 152 13.24 1.82 5.69
N MET A 153 12.76 1.20 6.76
CA MET A 153 13.59 0.28 7.54
C MET A 153 13.96 -0.98 6.75
N ALA A 154 13.04 -1.54 5.98
CA ALA A 154 13.32 -2.69 5.10
C ALA A 154 14.38 -2.35 4.04
N THR A 155 14.30 -1.15 3.45
CA THR A 155 15.30 -0.66 2.50
C THR A 155 16.66 -0.47 3.18
N THR A 156 16.66 0.09 4.39
CA THR A 156 17.88 0.24 5.20
C THR A 156 18.51 -1.11 5.51
N LEU A 157 17.73 -2.07 5.96
CA LEU A 157 18.20 -3.42 6.28
C LEU A 157 18.77 -4.14 5.05
N ALA A 158 18.09 -4.04 3.90
CA ALA A 158 18.58 -4.58 2.64
C ALA A 158 19.89 -3.90 2.18
N SER A 159 20.04 -2.60 2.43
CA SER A 159 21.28 -1.87 2.16
C SER A 159 22.43 -2.32 3.07
N MET A 160 22.15 -2.57 4.36
CA MET A 160 23.14 -3.10 5.30
C MET A 160 23.69 -4.46 4.85
N LEU A 161 22.86 -5.28 4.22
CA LEU A 161 23.28 -6.58 3.67
C LEU A 161 24.02 -6.44 2.32
N GLY A 162 24.02 -5.28 1.67
CA GLY A 162 24.71 -5.05 0.40
C GLY A 162 24.15 -5.84 -0.79
N GLN A 163 22.90 -6.32 -0.72
CA GLN A 163 22.38 -7.25 -1.72
C GLN A 163 21.37 -6.62 -2.69
N ILE A 164 21.12 -5.32 -2.61
CA ILE A 164 20.24 -4.61 -3.56
C ILE A 164 20.88 -4.64 -4.95
N GLY A 165 20.11 -5.06 -5.94
CA GLY A 165 20.56 -5.23 -7.33
C GLY A 165 21.12 -6.61 -7.65
N LEU A 166 21.28 -7.48 -6.65
CA LEU A 166 21.71 -8.86 -6.89
C LEU A 166 20.50 -9.79 -7.13
N PRO A 167 20.60 -10.72 -8.10
CA PRO A 167 19.52 -11.69 -8.33
C PRO A 167 19.18 -12.48 -7.07
N GLY A 168 17.90 -12.47 -6.66
CA GLY A 168 17.42 -13.17 -5.47
C GLY A 168 17.78 -12.50 -4.13
N GLY A 169 18.36 -11.30 -4.15
CA GLY A 169 18.67 -10.49 -2.97
C GLY A 169 17.97 -9.16 -2.96
N GLY A 170 18.23 -8.35 -1.91
CA GLY A 170 17.75 -6.97 -1.78
C GLY A 170 16.35 -6.84 -1.21
N ILE A 171 15.53 -5.94 -1.79
CA ILE A 171 14.20 -5.63 -1.30
C ILE A 171 13.13 -5.87 -2.36
N GLY A 172 11.99 -6.41 -1.93
CA GLY A 172 10.78 -6.56 -2.74
C GLY A 172 9.57 -5.93 -2.06
N PHE A 173 8.69 -5.34 -2.86
CA PHE A 173 7.53 -4.63 -2.37
C PHE A 173 6.25 -5.14 -3.03
N GLY A 174 5.24 -5.42 -2.21
CA GLY A 174 3.90 -5.74 -2.68
C GLY A 174 3.74 -7.09 -3.36
N TYR A 175 4.71 -8.00 -3.25
CA TYR A 175 4.56 -9.36 -3.75
C TYR A 175 3.38 -10.06 -3.06
N GLY A 176 2.47 -10.62 -3.84
CA GLY A 176 1.24 -11.23 -3.33
C GLY A 176 0.12 -10.25 -2.99
N ALA A 177 0.38 -8.94 -2.93
CA ALA A 177 -0.65 -7.96 -2.62
C ALA A 177 -1.74 -7.86 -3.72
N ILE A 178 -1.37 -8.16 -4.95
CA ILE A 178 -2.26 -8.10 -6.13
C ILE A 178 -2.22 -9.41 -6.94
N GLY A 179 -2.00 -10.55 -6.27
CA GLY A 179 -1.97 -11.87 -6.92
C GLY A 179 -0.87 -12.04 -7.96
N GLY A 180 0.13 -11.17 -7.98
CA GLY A 180 1.11 -11.09 -9.06
C GLY A 180 2.38 -11.89 -8.86
N VAL A 181 2.46 -12.74 -7.85
CA VAL A 181 3.66 -13.58 -7.62
C VAL A 181 3.81 -14.57 -8.77
N GLY A 182 4.95 -14.52 -9.44
CA GLY A 182 5.28 -15.41 -10.54
C GLY A 182 4.60 -15.10 -11.88
N ASN A 183 3.68 -14.17 -11.92
CA ASN A 183 3.04 -13.79 -13.19
C ASN A 183 3.95 -12.85 -14.00
N PRO A 184 4.14 -13.11 -15.29
CA PRO A 184 4.89 -12.21 -16.14
C PRO A 184 4.16 -10.87 -16.25
N ILE A 185 4.91 -9.78 -16.04
CA ILE A 185 4.43 -8.44 -16.33
C ILE A 185 4.53 -8.23 -17.83
N LYS A 186 3.42 -7.92 -18.50
CA LYS A 186 3.45 -7.52 -19.92
C LYS A 186 3.52 -6.01 -20.01
N ASN A 187 4.56 -5.53 -20.65
CA ASN A 187 4.72 -4.13 -21.00
C ASN A 187 3.92 -3.81 -22.26
N PHE A 188 2.61 -3.70 -22.15
CA PHE A 188 1.84 -2.96 -23.14
C PHE A 188 1.20 -1.77 -22.47
N GLY A 189 1.22 -0.63 -23.15
CA GLY A 189 0.49 0.55 -22.67
C GLY A 189 -0.98 0.19 -22.54
N GLY A 190 -1.55 0.36 -21.33
CA GLY A 190 -2.96 0.13 -21.12
C GLY A 190 -3.81 1.00 -22.05
N LEU A 191 -5.01 0.54 -22.37
CA LEU A 191 -5.99 1.36 -23.06
C LEU A 191 -6.31 2.58 -22.21
N THR A 192 -6.15 3.76 -22.78
CA THR A 192 -6.55 5.02 -22.15
C THR A 192 -7.51 5.75 -23.06
N PHE A 193 -8.57 6.28 -22.48
CA PHE A 193 -9.44 7.19 -23.22
C PHE A 193 -8.76 8.55 -23.39
N PRO A 194 -9.05 9.28 -24.49
CA PRO A 194 -8.62 10.66 -24.60
C PRO A 194 -9.10 11.46 -23.39
N LYS A 195 -8.19 12.19 -22.78
CA LYS A 195 -8.49 13.07 -21.65
C LYS A 195 -7.95 14.45 -21.96
N GLY A 196 -8.74 15.47 -21.70
CA GLY A 196 -8.34 16.86 -21.81
C GLY A 196 -7.16 17.19 -20.88
N LYS A 197 -6.68 18.41 -20.95
CA LYS A 197 -5.67 18.93 -20.04
C LYS A 197 -6.35 19.41 -18.77
N ASN A 198 -5.97 18.88 -17.62
CA ASN A 198 -6.40 19.42 -16.33
C ASN A 198 -5.74 20.78 -16.09
N PRO A 199 -6.49 21.88 -15.97
CA PRO A 199 -5.92 23.20 -15.69
C PRO A 199 -5.43 23.35 -14.25
N ILE A 200 -5.86 22.46 -13.33
CA ILE A 200 -5.51 22.48 -11.91
C ILE A 200 -4.35 21.52 -11.67
N SER A 201 -3.25 22.04 -11.14
CA SER A 201 -2.08 21.25 -10.75
C SER A 201 -2.10 20.85 -9.27
N ASP A 202 -2.90 21.52 -8.46
CA ASP A 202 -2.97 21.27 -7.02
C ASP A 202 -3.71 19.98 -6.71
N PHE A 203 -3.28 19.36 -5.65
CA PHE A 203 -3.89 18.13 -5.12
C PHE A 203 -3.81 18.11 -3.60
N ILE A 204 -4.71 17.35 -2.98
CA ILE A 204 -4.71 17.11 -1.54
C ILE A 204 -4.36 15.65 -1.29
N PRO A 205 -3.41 15.33 -0.42
CA PRO A 205 -3.16 13.98 0.02
C PRO A 205 -4.43 13.35 0.61
N VAL A 206 -4.76 12.15 0.18
CA VAL A 206 -6.01 11.45 0.55
C VAL A 206 -6.23 11.42 2.07
N ALA A 207 -5.19 11.19 2.87
CA ALA A 207 -5.28 11.15 4.33
C ALA A 207 -5.58 12.51 4.99
N ARG A 208 -5.54 13.63 4.23
CA ARG A 208 -5.70 14.98 4.77
C ARG A 208 -7.05 15.65 4.44
N ILE A 209 -8.00 14.92 3.86
CA ILE A 209 -9.31 15.49 3.49
C ILE A 209 -10.03 16.10 4.69
N ALA A 210 -10.09 15.37 5.82
CA ALA A 210 -10.75 15.91 7.02
C ALA A 210 -10.03 17.15 7.59
N GLU A 211 -8.71 17.20 7.49
CA GLU A 211 -7.92 18.36 7.91
C GLU A 211 -8.18 19.57 7.01
N MET A 212 -8.12 19.38 5.70
CA MET A 212 -8.41 20.40 4.71
C MET A 212 -9.79 21.05 4.95
N LEU A 213 -10.82 20.22 5.09
CA LEU A 213 -12.19 20.70 5.28
C LEU A 213 -12.38 21.46 6.61
N ASN A 214 -11.62 21.08 7.66
CA ASN A 214 -11.70 21.75 8.96
C ASN A 214 -10.86 23.02 9.07
N SER A 215 -9.84 23.18 8.22
CA SER A 215 -8.83 24.24 8.34
C SER A 215 -8.51 24.90 6.99
N PRO A 216 -9.53 25.41 6.26
CA PRO A 216 -9.29 26.11 5.00
C PRO A 216 -8.38 27.32 5.22
N GLY A 217 -7.45 27.55 4.28
CA GLY A 217 -6.46 28.63 4.34
C GLY A 217 -5.27 28.37 5.26
N SER A 218 -5.21 27.28 6.01
CA SER A 218 -4.05 26.96 6.82
C SER A 218 -2.95 26.29 5.99
N ASN A 219 -1.70 26.46 6.44
CA ASN A 219 -0.54 25.83 5.83
C ASN A 219 -0.41 24.35 6.25
N TYR A 220 0.12 23.54 5.36
CA TYR A 220 0.51 22.16 5.63
C TYR A 220 1.78 21.79 4.87
N GLU A 221 2.58 20.92 5.45
CA GLU A 221 3.77 20.36 4.78
C GLU A 221 3.45 19.08 4.05
N PHE A 222 3.98 18.96 2.83
CA PHE A 222 3.93 17.72 2.06
C PHE A 222 5.17 17.57 1.18
N ASN A 223 5.93 16.49 1.36
CA ASN A 223 7.17 16.20 0.65
C ASN A 223 8.24 17.33 0.71
N GLY A 224 8.32 18.03 1.84
CA GLY A 224 9.26 19.13 2.03
C GLY A 224 8.81 20.46 1.41
N GLU A 225 7.60 20.54 0.89
CA GLU A 225 6.97 21.77 0.39
C GLU A 225 5.88 22.24 1.34
N GLU A 226 5.80 23.54 1.56
CA GLU A 226 4.70 24.18 2.26
C GLU A 226 3.56 24.49 1.28
N ARG A 227 2.35 24.11 1.63
CA ARG A 227 1.14 24.27 0.81
C ARG A 227 0.01 24.84 1.66
N VAL A 228 -1.03 25.34 1.01
CA VAL A 228 -2.21 25.94 1.67
C VAL A 228 -3.46 25.14 1.33
N TYR A 229 -4.29 24.84 2.32
CA TYR A 229 -5.57 24.16 2.08
C TYR A 229 -6.57 25.12 1.41
N PRO A 230 -7.21 24.69 0.30
CA PRO A 230 -8.27 25.44 -0.32
C PRO A 230 -9.54 25.43 0.54
N ASP A 231 -10.39 26.42 0.34
CA ASP A 231 -11.75 26.46 0.90
C ASP A 231 -12.72 25.75 -0.05
N ILE A 232 -12.98 24.47 0.23
CA ILE A 232 -13.82 23.60 -0.60
C ILE A 232 -15.30 23.84 -0.29
N LYS A 233 -16.06 24.24 -1.32
CA LYS A 233 -17.51 24.47 -1.26
C LYS A 233 -18.31 23.31 -1.83
N LEU A 234 -17.74 22.56 -2.78
CA LEU A 234 -18.41 21.43 -3.41
C LEU A 234 -17.52 20.21 -3.41
N ILE A 235 -18.05 19.09 -2.99
CA ILE A 235 -17.44 17.77 -3.16
C ILE A 235 -18.25 16.99 -4.18
N TYR A 236 -17.58 16.49 -5.23
CA TYR A 236 -18.16 15.52 -6.13
C TYR A 236 -17.37 14.22 -6.02
N TRP A 237 -18.01 13.18 -5.51
CA TRP A 237 -17.36 11.91 -5.22
C TRP A 237 -17.83 10.80 -6.15
N CYS A 238 -16.88 10.16 -6.82
CA CYS A 238 -17.13 9.06 -7.72
C CYS A 238 -16.24 7.88 -7.37
N GLY A 239 -16.85 6.73 -7.13
CA GLY A 239 -16.15 5.50 -6.77
C GLY A 239 -15.59 5.46 -5.34
N GLY A 240 -15.70 4.31 -4.73
CA GLY A 240 -15.29 4.10 -3.33
C GLY A 240 -16.21 4.80 -2.32
N ASN A 241 -15.89 4.63 -1.04
CA ASN A 241 -16.64 5.21 0.07
C ASN A 241 -15.67 5.75 1.12
N PRO A 242 -15.54 7.09 1.30
CA PRO A 242 -14.59 7.68 2.23
C PRO A 242 -14.83 7.24 3.68
N PHE A 243 -16.07 6.95 4.06
CA PHE A 243 -16.42 6.48 5.41
C PHE A 243 -16.01 5.02 5.68
N HIS A 244 -15.46 4.30 4.70
CA HIS A 244 -14.87 2.98 4.84
C HIS A 244 -13.35 2.97 4.64
N HIS A 245 -12.77 4.03 4.08
CA HIS A 245 -11.37 4.09 3.70
C HIS A 245 -10.54 5.08 4.49
N HIS A 246 -11.16 6.12 5.09
CA HIS A 246 -10.44 7.16 5.79
C HIS A 246 -10.27 6.85 7.28
N GLN A 247 -9.27 7.47 7.86
CA GLN A 247 -8.96 7.46 9.27
C GLN A 247 -9.87 8.45 10.01
N ASP A 248 -10.04 8.24 11.32
CA ASP A 248 -10.78 9.13 12.22
C ASP A 248 -12.15 9.54 11.65
N LEU A 249 -13.02 8.56 11.51
CA LEU A 249 -14.35 8.76 10.91
C LEU A 249 -15.19 9.80 11.65
N ASN A 250 -15.03 9.92 12.97
CA ASN A 250 -15.76 10.93 13.74
C ASN A 250 -15.34 12.36 13.37
N ARG A 251 -14.05 12.57 13.11
CA ARG A 251 -13.53 13.85 12.61
C ARG A 251 -13.99 14.09 11.17
N LEU A 252 -13.95 13.07 10.31
CA LEU A 252 -14.39 13.15 8.93
C LEU A 252 -15.87 13.50 8.82
N ILE A 253 -16.74 12.88 9.62
CA ILE A 253 -18.18 13.18 9.65
C ILE A 253 -18.44 14.67 9.90
N LYS A 254 -17.77 15.24 10.91
CA LYS A 254 -17.90 16.68 11.24
C LYS A 254 -17.32 17.57 10.13
N ALA A 255 -16.22 17.15 9.51
CA ALA A 255 -15.63 17.88 8.40
C ALA A 255 -16.52 17.86 7.15
N TRP A 256 -17.25 16.76 6.96
CA TRP A 256 -18.15 16.56 5.80
C TRP A 256 -19.37 17.50 5.80
N GLU A 257 -19.68 18.11 6.93
CA GLU A 257 -20.74 19.10 7.08
C GLU A 257 -20.32 20.55 6.67
N LYS A 258 -19.03 20.73 6.28
CA LYS A 258 -18.49 22.06 5.95
C LYS A 258 -18.77 22.52 4.51
N PRO A 259 -18.64 21.67 3.49
CA PRO A 259 -18.96 22.03 2.11
C PRO A 259 -20.45 22.39 1.95
N ASP A 260 -20.74 23.33 1.05
CA ASP A 260 -22.11 23.75 0.77
C ASP A 260 -22.92 22.68 0.03
N THR A 261 -22.23 21.83 -0.74
CA THR A 261 -22.87 20.77 -1.58
C THR A 261 -22.00 19.56 -1.69
N ILE A 262 -22.61 18.39 -1.53
CA ILE A 262 -21.97 17.08 -1.73
C ILE A 262 -22.77 16.29 -2.75
N ILE A 263 -22.11 15.90 -3.84
CA ILE A 263 -22.67 15.07 -4.90
C ILE A 263 -21.95 13.73 -4.91
N SER A 264 -22.66 12.65 -5.04
CA SER A 264 -22.08 11.32 -5.23
C SER A 264 -22.70 10.54 -6.39
N ASN A 265 -21.86 9.82 -7.15
CA ASN A 265 -22.32 8.73 -8.00
C ASN A 265 -22.26 7.44 -7.19
N ASP A 266 -23.38 6.78 -7.02
CA ASP A 266 -23.42 5.53 -6.30
C ASP A 266 -24.51 4.59 -6.82
N TRP A 267 -24.28 3.30 -6.68
CA TRP A 267 -25.21 2.24 -7.10
C TRP A 267 -26.07 1.72 -5.93
N CYS A 268 -25.77 2.12 -4.70
CA CYS A 268 -26.53 1.72 -3.52
C CYS A 268 -26.49 2.80 -2.41
N TRP A 269 -27.43 2.71 -1.47
CA TRP A 269 -27.52 3.59 -0.31
C TRP A 269 -26.49 3.22 0.77
N ASN A 270 -25.22 3.41 0.46
CA ASN A 270 -24.12 3.27 1.43
C ASN A 270 -23.96 4.50 2.32
N THR A 271 -22.94 4.55 3.16
CA THR A 271 -22.71 5.66 4.09
C THR A 271 -22.41 6.97 3.38
N LEU A 272 -21.74 6.97 2.23
CA LEU A 272 -21.49 8.16 1.43
C LEU A 272 -22.79 8.70 0.83
N ALA A 273 -23.56 7.84 0.14
CA ALA A 273 -24.82 8.24 -0.47
C ALA A 273 -25.79 8.84 0.56
N LYS A 274 -25.85 8.29 1.78
CA LYS A 274 -26.68 8.82 2.88
C LYS A 274 -26.20 10.16 3.45
N ARG A 275 -24.99 10.60 3.08
CA ARG A 275 -24.37 11.85 3.52
C ARG A 275 -24.09 12.82 2.36
N SER A 276 -24.71 12.57 1.23
CA SER A 276 -24.67 13.44 0.05
C SER A 276 -25.99 14.17 -0.09
N ASP A 277 -25.92 15.42 -0.56
CA ASP A 277 -27.11 16.24 -0.86
C ASP A 277 -27.76 15.78 -2.15
N ILE A 278 -26.95 15.34 -3.12
CA ILE A 278 -27.38 14.83 -4.41
C ILE A 278 -26.73 13.47 -4.67
N VAL A 279 -27.56 12.47 -4.91
CA VAL A 279 -27.09 11.13 -5.31
C VAL A 279 -27.53 10.86 -6.74
N LEU A 280 -26.56 10.65 -7.61
CA LEU A 280 -26.78 10.27 -9.01
C LEU A 280 -26.65 8.76 -9.12
N PRO A 281 -27.73 8.00 -9.40
CA PRO A 281 -27.67 6.54 -9.45
C PRO A 281 -26.84 6.11 -10.65
N CYS A 282 -25.79 5.32 -10.39
CA CYS A 282 -24.92 4.79 -11.41
C CYS A 282 -25.09 3.28 -11.58
N THR A 283 -24.75 2.77 -12.78
CA THR A 283 -24.85 1.35 -13.11
C THR A 283 -23.73 0.54 -12.49
N THR A 284 -24.03 -0.68 -12.15
CA THR A 284 -23.03 -1.72 -11.86
C THR A 284 -22.37 -2.21 -13.16
N SER A 285 -21.28 -2.97 -13.05
CA SER A 285 -20.62 -3.58 -14.21
C SER A 285 -21.49 -4.58 -14.96
N LEU A 286 -22.54 -5.14 -14.34
CA LEU A 286 -23.47 -6.04 -14.98
C LEU A 286 -24.51 -5.32 -15.86
N GLU A 287 -24.73 -4.04 -15.60
CA GLU A 287 -25.76 -3.21 -16.22
C GLU A 287 -25.23 -2.35 -17.38
N ARG A 288 -23.95 -2.48 -17.72
CA ARG A 288 -23.31 -1.73 -18.82
C ARG A 288 -22.33 -2.58 -19.62
N ASN A 289 -22.01 -2.13 -20.83
CA ASN A 289 -20.84 -2.63 -21.53
C ASN A 289 -19.59 -1.99 -20.95
N ASP A 290 -18.56 -2.79 -20.72
CA ASP A 290 -17.32 -2.34 -20.09
C ASP A 290 -16.11 -3.11 -20.64
N ILE A 291 -14.93 -2.77 -20.19
CA ILE A 291 -13.68 -3.45 -20.55
C ILE A 291 -12.95 -3.80 -19.26
N MET A 292 -12.61 -5.07 -19.10
CA MET A 292 -11.74 -5.50 -18.02
C MET A 292 -10.30 -5.64 -18.51
N MET A 293 -9.40 -5.04 -17.80
CA MET A 293 -7.95 -5.24 -17.97
C MET A 293 -7.24 -5.11 -16.64
N THR A 294 -6.12 -5.79 -16.49
CA THR A 294 -5.26 -5.63 -15.33
C THR A 294 -3.80 -5.43 -15.77
N PRO A 295 -2.97 -4.73 -15.00
CA PRO A 295 -1.55 -4.52 -15.35
C PRO A 295 -0.73 -5.82 -15.41
N ARG A 296 -1.27 -6.92 -14.88
CA ARG A 296 -0.55 -8.20 -14.76
C ARG A 296 -1.16 -9.32 -15.59
N ASP A 297 -2.12 -8.96 -16.43
CA ASP A 297 -2.77 -9.90 -17.33
C ASP A 297 -2.56 -9.49 -18.78
N PRO A 298 -2.24 -10.44 -19.68
CA PRO A 298 -2.09 -10.13 -21.09
C PRO A 298 -3.43 -9.93 -21.82
N TYR A 299 -4.54 -10.16 -21.15
CA TYR A 299 -5.85 -10.13 -21.78
C TYR A 299 -6.58 -8.81 -21.52
N VAL A 300 -7.23 -8.32 -22.55
CA VAL A 300 -8.29 -7.31 -22.48
C VAL A 300 -9.59 -8.03 -22.77
N VAL A 301 -10.51 -7.98 -21.82
CA VAL A 301 -11.77 -8.74 -21.93
C VAL A 301 -12.93 -7.77 -22.10
N SER A 302 -13.72 -7.97 -23.16
CA SER A 302 -14.98 -7.27 -23.34
C SER A 302 -16.01 -7.81 -22.34
N MET A 303 -16.62 -6.92 -21.59
CA MET A 303 -17.68 -7.23 -20.63
C MET A 303 -18.99 -6.73 -21.21
N SER A 304 -19.79 -7.64 -21.73
CA SER A 304 -21.11 -7.31 -22.25
C SER A 304 -22.11 -7.06 -21.13
N LYS A 305 -23.00 -6.09 -21.31
CA LYS A 305 -24.14 -5.88 -20.44
C LYS A 305 -24.98 -7.16 -20.33
N LEU A 306 -25.31 -7.57 -19.11
CA LEU A 306 -26.08 -8.78 -18.83
C LEU A 306 -27.52 -8.49 -18.42
N VAL A 307 -27.77 -7.33 -17.81
CA VAL A 307 -29.10 -6.91 -17.35
C VAL A 307 -29.30 -5.42 -17.67
N ASP A 308 -30.55 -5.01 -17.77
CA ASP A 308 -30.88 -3.59 -17.97
C ASP A 308 -30.61 -2.79 -16.67
N PRO A 309 -30.20 -1.51 -16.79
CA PRO A 309 -30.05 -0.63 -15.65
C PRO A 309 -31.33 -0.53 -14.83
N TYR A 310 -31.19 -0.57 -13.51
CA TYR A 310 -32.33 -0.44 -12.61
C TYR A 310 -32.82 0.99 -12.49
N GLY A 311 -34.10 1.22 -12.70
CA GLY A 311 -34.73 2.53 -12.51
C GLY A 311 -34.14 3.62 -13.41
N GLN A 312 -33.57 4.65 -12.80
CA GLN A 312 -32.96 5.81 -13.50
C GLN A 312 -31.43 5.73 -13.57
N ALA A 313 -30.83 4.59 -13.20
CA ALA A 313 -29.38 4.46 -13.19
C ALA A 313 -28.79 4.63 -14.59
N LYS A 314 -27.69 5.37 -14.66
CA LYS A 314 -26.92 5.63 -15.89
C LYS A 314 -25.47 5.25 -15.66
N ASN A 315 -24.72 4.94 -16.71
CA ASN A 315 -23.29 4.78 -16.55
C ASN A 315 -22.63 6.15 -16.28
N ASP A 316 -21.47 6.13 -15.62
CA ASP A 316 -20.79 7.37 -15.23
C ASP A 316 -20.47 8.27 -16.43
N PHE A 317 -20.16 7.69 -17.60
CA PHE A 317 -19.92 8.47 -18.82
C PHE A 317 -21.16 9.28 -19.23
N GLU A 318 -22.35 8.66 -19.20
CA GLU A 318 -23.60 9.35 -19.53
C GLU A 318 -23.96 10.42 -18.49
N ILE A 319 -23.68 10.18 -17.21
CA ILE A 319 -23.88 11.16 -16.14
C ILE A 319 -23.00 12.38 -16.43
N PHE A 320 -21.68 12.19 -16.60
CA PHE A 320 -20.76 13.29 -16.87
C PHE A 320 -21.03 14.01 -18.18
N LYS A 321 -21.37 13.27 -19.25
CA LYS A 321 -21.76 13.85 -20.53
C LYS A 321 -23.00 14.75 -20.38
N GLY A 322 -23.98 14.30 -19.59
CA GLY A 322 -25.18 15.08 -19.29
C GLY A 322 -24.88 16.37 -18.53
N ILE A 323 -23.98 16.32 -17.55
CA ILE A 323 -23.50 17.49 -16.79
C ILE A 323 -22.77 18.44 -17.73
N ALA A 324 -21.81 17.96 -18.50
CA ALA A 324 -21.02 18.75 -19.45
C ALA A 324 -21.93 19.51 -20.44
N LYS A 325 -22.92 18.83 -21.01
CA LYS A 325 -23.92 19.43 -21.88
C LYS A 325 -24.68 20.58 -21.19
N LYS A 326 -25.07 20.39 -19.93
CA LYS A 326 -25.79 21.44 -19.15
C LYS A 326 -24.89 22.62 -18.80
N MET A 327 -23.58 22.41 -18.69
CA MET A 327 -22.57 23.44 -18.49
C MET A 327 -22.16 24.15 -19.79
N GLY A 328 -22.69 23.76 -20.94
CA GLY A 328 -22.31 24.30 -22.24
C GLY A 328 -20.94 23.84 -22.75
N VAL A 329 -20.42 22.74 -22.21
CA VAL A 329 -19.18 22.10 -22.66
C VAL A 329 -19.57 20.89 -23.49
N GLU A 330 -19.19 20.88 -24.77
CA GLU A 330 -19.31 19.68 -25.62
C GLU A 330 -18.17 18.71 -25.28
N ALA A 331 -18.53 17.44 -25.04
CA ALA A 331 -17.58 16.36 -24.75
C ALA A 331 -17.23 15.58 -26.04
#